data_5085bbc2f40423cf2beb38f1107057eb
#
_entry.id   5085bbc2f40423cf2beb38f1107057eb
#
_cell.length_a   1.000
_cell.length_b   1.000
_cell.length_c   1.000
_cell.angle_alpha   90.00
_cell.angle_beta   90.00
_cell.angle_gamma   90.00
#
_symmetry.space_group_name_H-M   'P 1'
#
loop_
_entity.id
_entity.type
_entity.pdbx_description
1 polymer ?
#
loop_
_entity_poly.entity_id
_entity_poly.type
_entity_poly.pdbx_seq_one_letter_code
_entity_poly.pdbx_strand_id
1 'polypeptide(L)'
;MAELIPEKSSARDVVGCPMTTRPTTSLPPLRTLFFDDLKVGMTERLKKTIASSDVVGFAQLTGDRNPIHLSEHFAARTAFGRRIAHGLYTAGLISAVLGTRLPGPGAIYISQTLNFRAPVKIGDTVTVIVTVAELIPEKSRARLTCVCKVGTQVVLDGEALVKVPREEKGKRPLMRL
;
A
#
# COMPACT_ATOMS: atom_id res chain seq x y z
N MET A 1 20.22 60.40 35.27
CA MET A 1 20.14 59.25 36.19
C MET A 1 19.16 58.26 35.60
N ALA A 2 19.68 57.19 35.01
CA ALA A 2 18.90 56.16 34.40
C ALA A 2 18.92 54.93 35.32
N GLU A 3 17.78 54.54 35.78
CA GLU A 3 17.60 53.41 36.69
C GLU A 3 17.39 52.12 35.88
N LEU A 4 18.27 51.15 36.08
CA LEU A 4 18.25 49.82 35.47
C LEU A 4 17.18 48.96 36.12
N ILE A 5 16.27 48.40 35.31
CA ILE A 5 15.30 47.40 35.73
C ILE A 5 15.93 46.00 35.47
N PRO A 6 15.96 45.08 36.44
CA PRO A 6 16.49 43.73 36.21
C PRO A 6 15.46 42.83 35.50
N GLU A 7 15.88 42.23 34.39
CA GLU A 7 15.16 41.12 33.72
C GLU A 7 15.07 39.88 34.62
N LYS A 8 13.85 39.46 34.90
CA LYS A 8 13.58 38.14 35.47
C LYS A 8 13.37 37.13 34.35
N SER A 9 14.40 36.35 34.09
CA SER A 9 14.32 35.13 33.28
C SER A 9 13.43 34.10 34.00
N SER A 10 12.25 33.86 33.45
CA SER A 10 11.40 32.73 33.82
C SER A 10 11.63 31.59 32.81
N ALA A 11 12.45 30.61 33.19
CA ALA A 11 12.54 29.37 32.50
C ALA A 11 11.18 28.65 32.65
N ARG A 12 10.40 28.55 31.56
CA ARG A 12 9.22 27.69 31.51
C ARG A 12 9.70 26.32 31.12
N ASP A 13 9.51 25.39 32.04
CA ASP A 13 9.67 23.95 31.85
C ASP A 13 8.86 23.50 30.61
N VAL A 14 9.57 23.12 29.56
CA VAL A 14 8.99 22.44 28.40
C VAL A 14 8.64 21.02 28.85
N VAL A 15 7.39 20.84 29.27
CA VAL A 15 6.82 19.52 29.54
C VAL A 15 6.97 18.68 28.26
N GLY A 16 7.87 17.70 28.32
CA GLY A 16 8.11 16.78 27.23
C GLY A 16 6.83 16.06 26.80
N CYS A 17 6.38 16.33 25.59
CA CYS A 17 5.32 15.56 24.96
C CYS A 17 5.77 14.10 24.89
N PRO A 18 5.02 13.14 25.46
CA PRO A 18 5.42 11.74 25.37
C PRO A 18 5.46 11.34 23.91
N MET A 19 6.64 10.95 23.43
CA MET A 19 6.81 10.32 22.11
C MET A 19 5.91 9.08 22.08
N THR A 20 4.75 9.22 21.44
CA THR A 20 3.92 8.07 21.08
C THR A 20 4.75 7.21 20.15
N THR A 21 5.26 6.11 20.68
CA THR A 21 5.91 5.05 19.91
C THR A 21 4.94 4.62 18.83
N ARG A 22 5.25 4.99 17.56
CA ARG A 22 4.54 4.42 16.41
C ARG A 22 4.65 2.90 16.54
N PRO A 23 3.53 2.16 16.41
CA PRO A 23 3.63 0.72 16.35
C PRO A 23 4.51 0.40 15.14
N THR A 24 5.65 -0.20 15.39
CA THR A 24 6.55 -0.74 14.37
C THR A 24 5.84 -1.92 13.74
N THR A 25 4.97 -1.63 12.76
CA THR A 25 4.47 -2.66 11.87
C THR A 25 5.66 -3.06 11.02
N SER A 26 6.37 -4.12 11.45
CA SER A 26 7.44 -4.69 10.65
C SER A 26 6.81 -5.10 9.31
N LEU A 27 7.29 -4.48 8.24
CA LEU A 27 6.90 -4.89 6.90
C LEU A 27 7.27 -6.37 6.76
N PRO A 28 6.40 -7.18 6.14
CA PRO A 28 6.71 -8.58 5.94
C PRO A 28 7.99 -8.73 5.12
N PRO A 29 8.78 -9.78 5.37
CA PRO A 29 10.05 -10.00 4.70
C PRO A 29 9.85 -10.04 3.18
N LEU A 30 10.83 -9.51 2.46
CA LEU A 30 10.87 -9.57 1.00
C LEU A 30 11.08 -11.02 0.56
N ARG A 31 10.46 -11.42 -0.54
CA ARG A 31 10.68 -12.72 -1.17
C ARG A 31 10.87 -12.51 -2.67
N THR A 32 12.02 -12.91 -3.20
CA THR A 32 12.32 -12.85 -4.62
C THR A 32 12.06 -14.21 -5.26
N LEU A 33 11.22 -14.22 -6.30
CA LEU A 33 11.00 -15.36 -7.17
C LEU A 33 11.43 -14.97 -8.59
N PHE A 34 12.22 -15.82 -9.21
CA PHE A 34 12.56 -15.72 -10.62
C PHE A 34 11.47 -16.33 -11.48
N PHE A 35 11.50 -16.07 -12.78
CA PHE A 35 10.45 -16.56 -13.69
C PHE A 35 10.29 -18.09 -13.61
N ASP A 36 11.40 -18.81 -13.51
CA ASP A 36 11.42 -20.27 -13.51
C ASP A 36 10.94 -20.88 -12.15
N ASP A 37 10.84 -20.07 -11.10
CA ASP A 37 10.25 -20.46 -9.82
C ASP A 37 8.72 -20.39 -9.84
N LEU A 38 8.14 -19.63 -10.79
CA LEU A 38 6.70 -19.39 -10.82
C LEU A 38 5.93 -20.58 -11.36
N LYS A 39 4.77 -20.82 -10.77
CA LYS A 39 3.79 -21.82 -11.24
C LYS A 39 2.40 -21.20 -11.27
N VAL A 40 1.60 -21.54 -12.27
CA VAL A 40 0.18 -21.19 -12.33
C VAL A 40 -0.51 -21.70 -11.05
N GLY A 41 -1.37 -20.87 -10.47
CA GLY A 41 -2.04 -21.14 -9.20
C GLY A 41 -1.27 -20.67 -7.94
N MET A 42 0.02 -20.32 -8.05
CA MET A 42 0.71 -19.69 -6.91
C MET A 42 -0.02 -18.45 -6.46
N THR A 43 -0.27 -18.35 -5.15
CA THR A 43 -1.07 -17.28 -4.55
C THR A 43 -0.33 -16.64 -3.38
N GLU A 44 -0.41 -15.30 -3.29
CA GLU A 44 0.10 -14.53 -2.16
C GLU A 44 -0.99 -13.63 -1.60
N ARG A 45 -0.89 -13.32 -0.30
CA ARG A 45 -1.89 -12.51 0.41
C ARG A 45 -1.24 -11.44 1.27
N LEU A 46 -1.87 -10.26 1.30
CA LEU A 46 -1.51 -9.15 2.18
C LEU A 46 -2.77 -8.68 2.89
N LYS A 47 -2.68 -8.36 4.18
CA LYS A 47 -3.75 -7.71 4.93
C LYS A 47 -3.29 -6.32 5.37
N LYS A 48 -4.13 -5.31 5.19
CA LYS A 48 -3.88 -3.94 5.64
C LYS A 48 -5.17 -3.34 6.18
N THR A 49 -5.16 -2.93 7.43
CA THR A 49 -6.22 -2.10 8.00
C THR A 49 -6.00 -0.65 7.59
N ILE A 50 -7.03 -0.03 7.04
CA ILE A 50 -6.96 1.33 6.48
C ILE A 50 -7.08 2.34 7.62
N ALA A 51 -6.01 3.06 7.89
CA ALA A 51 -5.99 4.14 8.87
C ALA A 51 -6.35 5.48 8.23
N SER A 52 -6.85 6.43 9.04
CA SER A 52 -7.08 7.81 8.57
C SER A 52 -5.79 8.47 8.04
N SER A 53 -4.65 8.18 8.68
CA SER A 53 -3.33 8.65 8.24
C SER A 53 -2.92 8.13 6.87
N ASP A 54 -3.33 6.91 6.50
CA ASP A 54 -3.05 6.35 5.17
C ASP A 54 -3.77 7.18 4.08
N VAL A 55 -5.04 7.52 4.33
CA VAL A 55 -5.87 8.29 3.39
C VAL A 55 -5.33 9.72 3.24
N VAL A 56 -4.98 10.37 4.35
CA VAL A 56 -4.38 11.72 4.34
C VAL A 56 -3.02 11.70 3.62
N GLY A 57 -2.17 10.71 3.93
CA GLY A 57 -0.86 10.56 3.29
C GLY A 57 -0.98 10.33 1.78
N PHE A 58 -1.93 9.50 1.34
CA PHE A 58 -2.17 9.28 -0.08
C PHE A 58 -2.63 10.55 -0.79
N ALA A 59 -3.54 11.32 -0.19
CA ALA A 59 -3.98 12.60 -0.71
C ALA A 59 -2.82 13.62 -0.85
N GLN A 60 -1.90 13.63 0.11
CA GLN A 60 -0.71 14.50 0.07
C GLN A 60 0.25 14.10 -1.06
N LEU A 61 0.46 12.79 -1.24
CA LEU A 61 1.38 12.26 -2.26
C LEU A 61 0.85 12.42 -3.69
N THR A 62 -0.46 12.24 -3.89
CA THR A 62 -1.07 12.22 -5.23
C THR A 62 -1.70 13.55 -5.63
N GLY A 63 -2.02 14.41 -4.65
CA GLY A 63 -2.81 15.63 -4.87
C GLY A 63 -4.32 15.39 -4.94
N ASP A 64 -4.80 14.14 -4.82
CA ASP A 64 -6.24 13.84 -4.79
C ASP A 64 -6.85 14.23 -3.44
N ARG A 65 -7.37 15.45 -3.41
CA ARG A 65 -8.00 16.07 -2.23
C ARG A 65 -9.52 16.04 -2.30
N ASN A 66 -10.10 15.10 -3.02
CA ASN A 66 -11.55 14.98 -3.06
C ASN A 66 -12.12 14.88 -1.62
N PRO A 67 -13.06 15.77 -1.23
CA PRO A 67 -13.56 15.84 0.14
C PRO A 67 -14.28 14.56 0.62
N ILE A 68 -14.69 13.65 -0.26
CA ILE A 68 -15.22 12.33 0.16
C ILE A 68 -14.19 11.50 0.93
N HIS A 69 -12.89 11.78 0.75
CA HIS A 69 -11.80 11.10 1.44
C HIS A 69 -11.35 11.85 2.71
N LEU A 70 -11.47 13.18 2.73
CA LEU A 70 -10.82 14.02 3.73
C LEU A 70 -11.77 14.69 4.72
N SER A 71 -13.06 14.91 4.34
CA SER A 71 -14.05 15.61 5.16
C SER A 71 -15.19 14.67 5.58
N GLU A 72 -15.30 14.39 6.88
CA GLU A 72 -16.40 13.59 7.41
C GLU A 72 -17.75 14.28 7.18
N HIS A 73 -17.80 15.62 7.37
CA HIS A 73 -19.01 16.40 7.13
C HIS A 73 -19.49 16.33 5.66
N PHE A 74 -18.55 16.33 4.71
CA PHE A 74 -18.91 16.16 3.30
C PHE A 74 -19.35 14.73 3.00
N ALA A 75 -18.55 13.75 3.45
CA ALA A 75 -18.81 12.33 3.17
C ALA A 75 -20.13 11.83 3.77
N ALA A 76 -20.53 12.35 4.93
CA ALA A 76 -21.81 12.04 5.58
C ALA A 76 -23.03 12.40 4.72
N ARG A 77 -22.91 13.36 3.78
CA ARG A 77 -23.97 13.78 2.86
C ARG A 77 -23.98 13.00 1.55
N THR A 78 -23.02 12.11 1.34
CA THR A 78 -22.95 11.26 0.15
C THR A 78 -23.57 9.88 0.42
N ALA A 79 -23.76 9.09 -0.64
CA ALA A 79 -24.22 7.71 -0.53
C ALA A 79 -23.29 6.82 0.34
N PHE A 80 -22.05 7.25 0.60
CA PHE A 80 -21.10 6.51 1.42
C PHE A 80 -21.33 6.69 2.92
N GLY A 81 -21.97 7.80 3.36
CA GLY A 81 -22.32 8.10 4.74
C GLY A 81 -21.14 8.42 5.66
N ARG A 82 -19.90 8.18 5.22
CA ARG A 82 -18.64 8.43 5.94
C ARG A 82 -17.47 8.42 4.97
N ARG A 83 -16.29 8.90 5.42
CA ARG A 83 -15.08 8.91 4.60
C ARG A 83 -14.68 7.52 4.12
N ILE A 84 -14.27 7.46 2.86
CA ILE A 84 -13.77 6.24 2.22
C ILE A 84 -12.31 6.42 1.80
N ALA A 85 -11.58 5.33 1.64
CA ALA A 85 -10.23 5.33 1.06
C ALA A 85 -10.30 5.62 -0.45
N HIS A 86 -9.22 6.20 -0.99
CA HIS A 86 -9.05 6.31 -2.44
C HIS A 86 -9.00 4.92 -3.07
N GLY A 87 -9.68 4.73 -4.19
CA GLY A 87 -9.62 3.46 -4.91
C GLY A 87 -8.21 3.08 -5.31
N LEU A 88 -7.42 4.05 -5.79
CA LEU A 88 -6.03 3.84 -6.19
C LEU A 88 -5.09 3.56 -4.99
N TYR A 89 -5.41 4.01 -3.78
CA TYR A 89 -4.71 3.56 -2.58
C TYR A 89 -4.89 2.04 -2.38
N THR A 90 -6.13 1.56 -2.51
CA THR A 90 -6.43 0.11 -2.42
C THR A 90 -5.71 -0.66 -3.53
N ALA A 91 -5.68 -0.14 -4.76
CA ALA A 91 -4.92 -0.72 -5.86
C ALA A 91 -3.41 -0.74 -5.59
N GLY A 92 -2.87 0.28 -4.93
CA GLY A 92 -1.46 0.34 -4.50
C GLY A 92 -1.05 -0.83 -3.59
N LEU A 93 -1.98 -1.41 -2.84
CA LEU A 93 -1.71 -2.61 -2.03
C LEU A 93 -1.43 -3.85 -2.90
N ILE A 94 -1.98 -3.91 -4.12
CA ILE A 94 -1.63 -4.95 -5.11
C ILE A 94 -0.16 -4.79 -5.50
N SER A 95 0.27 -3.56 -5.80
CA SER A 95 1.67 -3.26 -6.13
C SER A 95 2.63 -3.69 -5.01
N ALA A 96 2.23 -3.51 -3.76
CA ALA A 96 3.03 -3.99 -2.62
C ALA A 96 3.24 -5.51 -2.65
N VAL A 97 2.22 -6.30 -2.98
CA VAL A 97 2.36 -7.76 -3.12
C VAL A 97 3.27 -8.11 -4.29
N LEU A 98 3.04 -7.48 -5.45
CA LEU A 98 3.81 -7.77 -6.66
C LEU A 98 5.30 -7.43 -6.51
N GLY A 99 5.61 -6.30 -5.88
CA GLY A 99 6.98 -5.82 -5.71
C GLY A 99 7.75 -6.45 -4.56
N THR A 100 7.06 -7.10 -3.61
CA THR A 100 7.72 -7.60 -2.39
C THR A 100 7.62 -9.11 -2.18
N ARG A 101 6.68 -9.80 -2.87
CA ARG A 101 6.36 -11.21 -2.54
C ARG A 101 6.10 -12.12 -3.72
N LEU A 102 5.29 -11.69 -4.72
CA LEU A 102 4.88 -12.52 -5.84
C LEU A 102 4.74 -11.68 -7.12
N PRO A 103 5.77 -11.61 -7.95
CA PRO A 103 7.06 -12.32 -7.90
C PRO A 103 8.05 -11.75 -6.88
N GLY A 104 7.89 -10.47 -6.44
CA GLY A 104 8.77 -9.79 -5.51
C GLY A 104 9.85 -8.94 -6.19
N PRO A 105 10.96 -8.63 -5.50
CA PRO A 105 12.01 -7.75 -5.97
C PRO A 105 12.52 -8.10 -7.38
N GLY A 106 12.67 -7.06 -8.22
CA GLY A 106 13.11 -7.19 -9.61
C GLY A 106 11.96 -7.38 -10.62
N ALA A 107 10.73 -7.62 -10.16
CA ALA A 107 9.57 -7.63 -11.05
C ALA A 107 9.26 -6.23 -11.56
N ILE A 108 8.94 -6.12 -12.85
CA ILE A 108 8.55 -4.86 -13.50
C ILE A 108 7.05 -4.91 -13.79
N TYR A 109 6.30 -3.97 -13.22
CA TYR A 109 4.88 -3.82 -13.46
C TYR A 109 4.65 -3.24 -14.87
N ILE A 110 3.95 -3.97 -15.75
CA ILE A 110 3.72 -3.56 -17.15
C ILE A 110 2.34 -2.93 -17.29
N SER A 111 1.30 -3.60 -16.80
CA SER A 111 -0.07 -3.11 -16.90
C SER A 111 -0.96 -3.66 -15.80
N GLN A 112 -2.09 -2.98 -15.58
CA GLN A 112 -3.11 -3.37 -14.61
C GLN A 112 -4.49 -2.97 -15.13
N THR A 113 -5.45 -3.87 -15.02
CA THR A 113 -6.87 -3.54 -15.11
C THR A 113 -7.45 -3.44 -13.71
N LEU A 114 -8.34 -2.48 -13.48
CA LEU A 114 -8.95 -2.24 -12.17
C LEU A 114 -10.46 -2.06 -12.32
N ASN A 115 -11.22 -2.81 -11.55
CA ASN A 115 -12.66 -2.64 -11.39
C ASN A 115 -12.95 -2.38 -9.92
N PHE A 116 -13.41 -1.19 -9.59
CA PHE A 116 -13.82 -0.80 -8.24
C PHE A 116 -15.25 -1.28 -8.01
N ARG A 117 -15.43 -2.26 -7.12
CA ARG A 117 -16.72 -2.93 -6.88
C ARG A 117 -17.48 -2.37 -5.69
N ALA A 118 -16.76 -1.93 -4.65
CA ALA A 118 -17.35 -1.36 -3.46
C ALA A 118 -16.37 -0.39 -2.76
N PRO A 119 -16.90 0.57 -1.98
CA PRO A 119 -16.06 1.49 -1.21
C PRO A 119 -15.35 0.75 -0.06
N VAL A 120 -14.13 1.20 0.24
CA VAL A 120 -13.37 0.79 1.43
C VAL A 120 -13.42 1.94 2.44
N LYS A 121 -13.88 1.67 3.65
CA LYS A 121 -14.01 2.67 4.72
C LYS A 121 -12.74 2.72 5.59
N ILE A 122 -12.52 3.85 6.25
CA ILE A 122 -11.48 3.94 7.28
C ILE A 122 -11.85 2.97 8.41
N GLY A 123 -10.87 2.16 8.84
CA GLY A 123 -11.04 1.06 9.79
C GLY A 123 -11.25 -0.31 9.16
N ASP A 124 -11.62 -0.39 7.87
CA ASP A 124 -11.74 -1.68 7.18
C ASP A 124 -10.38 -2.36 7.02
N THR A 125 -10.36 -3.68 7.12
CA THR A 125 -9.18 -4.49 6.81
C THR A 125 -9.32 -5.07 5.41
N VAL A 126 -8.49 -4.55 4.49
CA VAL A 126 -8.39 -5.06 3.12
C VAL A 126 -7.50 -6.29 3.09
N THR A 127 -8.00 -7.38 2.54
CA THR A 127 -7.22 -8.57 2.17
C THR A 127 -6.99 -8.54 0.67
N VAL A 128 -5.74 -8.35 0.27
CA VAL A 128 -5.28 -8.45 -1.12
C VAL A 128 -4.91 -9.91 -1.39
N ILE A 129 -5.36 -10.43 -2.52
CA ILE A 129 -5.07 -11.79 -3.00
C ILE A 129 -4.56 -11.66 -4.44
N VAL A 130 -3.36 -12.13 -4.68
CA VAL A 130 -2.73 -12.13 -6.01
C VAL A 130 -2.41 -13.57 -6.37
N THR A 131 -2.84 -14.02 -7.55
CA THR A 131 -2.65 -15.41 -8.02
C THR A 131 -2.07 -15.41 -9.42
N VAL A 132 -1.04 -16.21 -9.67
CA VAL A 132 -0.50 -16.45 -11.03
C VAL A 132 -1.53 -17.16 -11.87
N ALA A 133 -2.06 -16.50 -12.88
CA ALA A 133 -3.07 -17.03 -13.80
C ALA A 133 -2.43 -17.63 -15.06
N GLU A 134 -1.35 -17.01 -15.57
CA GLU A 134 -0.70 -17.41 -16.81
C GLU A 134 0.78 -17.08 -16.77
N LEU A 135 1.61 -17.94 -17.37
CA LEU A 135 3.02 -17.70 -17.61
C LEU A 135 3.27 -17.57 -19.10
N ILE A 136 4.03 -16.55 -19.52
CA ILE A 136 4.38 -16.25 -20.90
C ILE A 136 5.91 -16.35 -21.04
N PRO A 137 6.43 -17.57 -21.31
CA PRO A 137 7.87 -17.86 -21.24
C PRO A 137 8.73 -17.06 -22.21
N GLU A 138 8.26 -16.79 -23.42
CA GLU A 138 9.01 -16.11 -24.49
C GLU A 138 9.38 -14.68 -24.09
N LYS A 139 8.55 -14.06 -23.24
CA LYS A 139 8.73 -12.67 -22.79
C LYS A 139 9.10 -12.58 -21.31
N SER A 140 9.27 -13.71 -20.63
CA SER A 140 9.46 -13.79 -19.16
C SER A 140 8.41 -12.95 -18.43
N ARG A 141 7.13 -13.11 -18.79
CA ARG A 141 6.00 -12.37 -18.20
C ARG A 141 5.05 -13.31 -17.49
N ALA A 142 4.43 -12.80 -16.44
CA ALA A 142 3.33 -13.47 -15.75
C ALA A 142 2.10 -12.56 -15.75
N ARG A 143 0.94 -13.14 -16.01
CA ARG A 143 -0.38 -12.54 -15.77
C ARG A 143 -0.87 -13.02 -14.41
N LEU A 144 -1.31 -12.09 -13.58
CA LEU A 144 -1.79 -12.41 -12.24
C LEU A 144 -3.20 -11.83 -12.06
N THR A 145 -4.11 -12.65 -11.55
CA THR A 145 -5.40 -12.14 -11.06
C THR A 145 -5.20 -11.48 -9.73
N CYS A 146 -5.85 -10.33 -9.54
CA CYS A 146 -5.74 -9.50 -8.35
C CYS A 146 -7.13 -9.26 -7.78
N VAL A 147 -7.35 -9.61 -6.50
CA VAL A 147 -8.62 -9.42 -5.81
C VAL A 147 -8.36 -8.79 -4.45
N CYS A 148 -9.05 -7.68 -4.16
CA CYS A 148 -9.09 -7.08 -2.83
C CYS A 148 -10.46 -7.31 -2.20
N LYS A 149 -10.48 -7.74 -0.93
CA LYS A 149 -11.71 -8.01 -0.18
C LYS A 149 -11.71 -7.30 1.17
N VAL A 150 -12.91 -6.91 1.63
CA VAL A 150 -13.19 -6.55 3.02
C VAL A 150 -14.17 -7.60 3.55
N GLY A 151 -13.72 -8.42 4.51
CA GLY A 151 -14.46 -9.63 4.89
C GLY A 151 -14.65 -10.56 3.68
N THR A 152 -15.90 -10.84 3.31
CA THR A 152 -16.26 -11.65 2.14
C THR A 152 -16.50 -10.81 0.87
N GLN A 153 -16.71 -9.50 1.01
CA GLN A 153 -17.04 -8.60 -0.10
C GLN A 153 -15.82 -8.27 -0.94
N VAL A 154 -15.91 -8.48 -2.26
CA VAL A 154 -14.94 -7.99 -3.22
C VAL A 154 -15.10 -6.46 -3.35
N VAL A 155 -14.04 -5.71 -3.09
CA VAL A 155 -14.01 -4.24 -3.19
C VAL A 155 -13.27 -3.76 -4.44
N LEU A 156 -12.33 -4.58 -4.95
CA LEU A 156 -11.58 -4.34 -6.17
C LEU A 156 -11.17 -5.67 -6.78
N ASP A 157 -11.25 -5.78 -8.10
CA ASP A 157 -10.68 -6.89 -8.87
C ASP A 157 -10.01 -6.38 -10.16
N GLY A 158 -9.20 -7.25 -10.76
CA GLY A 158 -8.52 -6.99 -12.03
C GLY A 158 -7.36 -7.93 -12.26
N GLU A 159 -6.54 -7.59 -13.27
CA GLU A 159 -5.38 -8.40 -13.67
C GLU A 159 -4.14 -7.53 -13.80
N ALA A 160 -3.03 -8.04 -13.32
CA ALA A 160 -1.70 -7.48 -13.50
C ALA A 160 -0.92 -8.24 -14.56
N LEU A 161 -0.16 -7.55 -15.40
CA LEU A 161 0.89 -8.12 -16.22
C LEU A 161 2.23 -7.62 -15.70
N VAL A 162 3.13 -8.54 -15.37
CA VAL A 162 4.48 -8.20 -14.87
C VAL A 162 5.54 -8.91 -15.71
N LYS A 163 6.70 -8.26 -15.88
CA LYS A 163 7.92 -8.92 -16.34
C LYS A 163 8.71 -9.40 -15.14
N VAL A 164 9.14 -10.64 -15.17
CA VAL A 164 9.82 -11.31 -14.06
C VAL A 164 11.26 -11.61 -14.47
N PRO A 165 12.28 -11.28 -13.66
CA PRO A 165 13.65 -11.60 -13.99
C PRO A 165 13.85 -13.12 -14.05
N ARG A 166 14.77 -13.57 -14.92
CA ARG A 166 15.30 -14.94 -14.89
C ARG A 166 16.62 -14.94 -14.13
N GLU A 167 16.92 -16.06 -13.47
CA GLU A 167 18.22 -16.24 -12.85
C GLU A 167 19.28 -16.39 -13.95
N GLU A 168 20.20 -15.42 -14.06
CA GLU A 168 21.29 -15.49 -15.04
C GLU A 168 22.44 -16.35 -14.47
N LYS A 169 22.62 -17.55 -15.03
CA LYS A 169 23.78 -18.41 -14.68
C LYS A 169 25.07 -17.65 -14.97
N GLY A 170 25.88 -17.46 -13.93
CA GLY A 170 27.22 -16.85 -14.04
C GLY A 170 27.30 -15.33 -13.82
N LYS A 171 26.21 -14.62 -13.64
CA LYS A 171 26.20 -13.23 -13.13
C LYS A 171 25.91 -13.22 -11.64
N ARG A 172 26.45 -12.18 -10.95
CA ARG A 172 26.20 -11.94 -9.52
C ARG A 172 24.67 -11.93 -9.33
N PRO A 173 24.08 -12.83 -8.54
CA PRO A 173 22.64 -12.90 -8.39
C PRO A 173 22.12 -11.57 -7.86
N LEU A 174 21.01 -11.07 -8.42
CA LEU A 174 20.15 -10.11 -7.70
C LEU A 174 19.93 -10.72 -6.32
N MET A 175 20.37 -10.03 -5.26
CA MET A 175 20.33 -10.57 -3.89
C MET A 175 18.97 -11.26 -3.66
N ARG A 176 18.98 -12.52 -3.27
CA ARG A 176 17.81 -13.16 -2.65
C ARG A 176 17.69 -12.50 -1.27
N LEU A 177 16.80 -11.53 -1.18
CA LEU A 177 16.45 -10.84 0.06
C LEU A 177 15.45 -11.69 0.84
#